data_db8025b2396fe61c8c8345b3e301d0bc
#
_entry.id   db8025b2396fe61c8c8345b3e301d0bc
#
_cell.length_a   1.000
_cell.length_b   1.000
_cell.length_c   1.000
_cell.angle_alpha   90.00
_cell.angle_beta   90.00
_cell.angle_gamma   90.00
#
_symmetry.space_group_name_H-M   'P 1'
#
loop_
_entity.id
_entity.type
_entity.pdbx_description
1 polymer ?
#
loop_
_entity_poly.entity_id
_entity_poly.type
_entity_poly.pdbx_seq_one_letter_code
_entity_poly.pdbx_strand_id
1 'polypeptide(L)'
;MTVTHIPSEMAEFTHWLGGLAARAERAGGWWAVFAERDPDGLGACLEGAELLPWDVVASLLQDVGEDPGPARGLYAAAAGAHDRRPGGAEALAARRALMEEEHRHAGTRIRELDLLLLTHPEPDSAQAARLAHDLAWTRDDLARAAARTADLADRLGRVRAAPAPAAGPDASPPPAPARAALTRATVTS
;
A
#
# COMPACT_ATOMS: atom_id res chain seq x y z
N MET A 1 -10.83 13.78 22.10
CA MET A 1 -9.57 13.42 21.42
C MET A 1 -9.45 11.91 21.44
N THR A 2 -9.69 11.26 20.31
CA THR A 2 -9.58 9.79 20.20
C THR A 2 -8.09 9.47 20.06
N VAL A 3 -7.48 8.90 21.09
CA VAL A 3 -6.09 8.41 21.01
C VAL A 3 -6.14 7.20 20.08
N THR A 4 -5.68 7.35 18.84
CA THR A 4 -5.52 6.22 17.91
C THR A 4 -4.40 5.33 18.46
N HIS A 5 -4.79 4.20 19.04
CA HIS A 5 -3.82 3.23 19.56
C HIS A 5 -3.14 2.54 18.36
N ILE A 6 -1.85 2.79 18.20
CA ILE A 6 -1.02 2.10 17.21
C ILE A 6 -0.75 0.68 17.72
N PRO A 7 -1.05 -0.38 16.94
CA PRO A 7 -0.71 -1.75 17.30
C PRO A 7 0.79 -1.92 17.62
N SER A 8 1.13 -2.79 18.55
CA SER A 8 2.53 -3.04 18.99
C SER A 8 3.45 -3.38 17.82
N GLU A 9 2.97 -4.20 16.89
CA GLU A 9 3.72 -4.62 15.69
C GLU A 9 4.03 -3.43 14.76
N MET A 10 3.08 -2.49 14.64
CA MET A 10 3.31 -1.25 13.89
C MET A 10 4.30 -0.34 14.61
N ALA A 11 4.19 -0.20 15.94
CA ALA A 11 5.11 0.61 16.73
C ALA A 11 6.54 0.05 16.66
N GLU A 12 6.72 -1.26 16.72
CA GLU A 12 8.02 -1.92 16.58
C GLU A 12 8.61 -1.67 15.19
N PHE A 13 7.80 -1.84 14.13
CA PHE A 13 8.22 -1.60 12.77
C PHE A 13 8.61 -0.13 12.52
N THR A 14 7.81 0.84 13.00
CA THR A 14 8.10 2.27 12.81
C THR A 14 9.35 2.71 13.57
N HIS A 15 9.58 2.17 14.77
CA HIS A 15 10.82 2.40 15.50
C HIS A 15 12.05 1.88 14.72
N TRP A 16 11.95 0.64 14.21
CA TRP A 16 12.99 0.05 13.37
C TRP A 16 13.19 0.83 12.06
N LEU A 17 12.09 1.25 11.39
CA LEU A 17 12.12 2.05 10.16
C LEU A 17 12.81 3.39 10.37
N GLY A 18 12.54 4.06 11.49
CA GLY A 18 13.24 5.30 11.85
C GLY A 18 14.77 5.11 11.97
N GLY A 19 15.20 3.98 12.53
CA GLY A 19 16.61 3.62 12.56
C GLY A 19 17.20 3.34 11.16
N LEU A 20 16.47 2.69 10.29
CA LEU A 20 16.86 2.45 8.89
C LEU A 20 16.94 3.79 8.13
N ALA A 21 15.94 4.67 8.28
CA ALA A 21 15.90 5.99 7.68
C ALA A 21 17.14 6.82 8.03
N ALA A 22 17.50 6.87 9.31
CA ALA A 22 18.69 7.58 9.75
C ALA A 22 20.01 6.99 9.19
N ARG A 23 20.07 5.70 8.89
CA ARG A 23 21.22 5.08 8.21
C ARG A 23 21.24 5.41 6.73
N ALA A 24 20.08 5.33 6.05
CA ALA A 24 19.94 5.63 4.64
C ALA A 24 20.24 7.11 4.33
N GLU A 25 19.84 8.04 5.20
CA GLU A 25 20.17 9.46 5.08
C GLU A 25 21.69 9.68 5.08
N ARG A 26 22.41 8.98 5.97
CA ARG A 26 23.88 9.08 6.02
C ARG A 26 24.58 8.40 4.83
N ALA A 27 23.98 7.37 4.26
CA ALA A 27 24.50 6.68 3.09
C ALA A 27 24.36 7.51 1.81
N GLY A 28 23.45 8.49 1.78
CA GLY A 28 23.27 9.41 0.66
C GLY A 28 22.64 8.80 -0.59
N GLY A 29 21.97 7.66 -0.46
CA GLY A 29 21.34 6.96 -1.57
C GLY A 29 19.93 7.49 -1.94
N TRP A 30 19.04 6.59 -2.23
CA TRP A 30 17.67 6.84 -2.69
C TRP A 30 16.80 7.60 -1.69
N TRP A 31 17.15 7.55 -0.41
CA TRP A 31 16.40 8.16 0.68
C TRP A 31 16.14 9.66 0.48
N ALA A 32 17.17 10.43 0.11
CA ALA A 32 17.03 11.89 -0.06
C ALA A 32 16.01 12.22 -1.16
N VAL A 33 16.03 11.48 -2.27
CA VAL A 33 15.10 11.66 -3.39
C VAL A 33 13.67 11.30 -2.97
N PHE A 34 13.51 10.23 -2.18
CA PHE A 34 12.21 9.81 -1.68
C PHE A 34 11.62 10.81 -0.68
N ALA A 35 12.44 11.27 0.27
CA ALA A 35 12.04 12.27 1.27
C ALA A 35 11.66 13.62 0.66
N GLU A 36 12.31 14.01 -0.45
CA GLU A 36 11.98 15.24 -1.18
C GLU A 36 10.69 15.12 -2.00
N ARG A 37 10.42 13.93 -2.58
CA ARG A 37 9.26 13.71 -3.44
C ARG A 37 7.93 13.59 -2.71
N ASP A 38 7.94 12.96 -1.52
CA ASP A 38 6.74 12.69 -0.74
C ASP A 38 7.03 12.78 0.77
N PRO A 39 7.29 13.99 1.27
CA PRO A 39 7.60 14.20 2.69
C PRO A 39 6.42 13.85 3.60
N ASP A 40 5.19 14.11 3.17
CA ASP A 40 3.98 13.84 3.95
C ASP A 40 3.71 12.34 4.05
N GLY A 41 3.81 11.61 2.93
CA GLY A 41 3.68 10.16 2.92
C GLY A 41 4.77 9.47 3.72
N LEU A 42 6.00 9.96 3.65
CA LEU A 42 7.10 9.46 4.47
C LEU A 42 6.84 9.71 5.96
N GLY A 43 6.39 10.92 6.32
CA GLY A 43 5.99 11.26 7.70
C GLY A 43 4.93 10.29 8.22
N ALA A 44 3.85 10.06 7.45
CA ALA A 44 2.79 9.12 7.79
C ALA A 44 3.31 7.68 8.01
N CYS A 45 4.31 7.24 7.22
CA CYS A 45 4.94 5.93 7.41
C CYS A 45 5.78 5.87 8.70
N LEU A 46 6.55 6.92 9.01
CA LEU A 46 7.36 7.00 10.22
C LEU A 46 6.52 7.14 11.50
N GLU A 47 5.32 7.69 11.40
CA GLU A 47 4.34 7.79 12.48
C GLU A 47 3.46 6.54 12.63
N GLY A 48 3.54 5.59 11.72
CA GLY A 48 2.74 4.36 11.72
C GLY A 48 1.29 4.53 11.27
N ALA A 49 0.96 5.68 10.69
CA ALA A 49 -0.35 5.92 10.07
C ALA A 49 -0.48 5.14 8.75
N GLU A 50 0.60 5.06 7.98
CA GLU A 50 0.72 4.32 6.75
C GLU A 50 1.83 3.26 6.82
N LEU A 51 1.75 2.26 5.96
CA LEU A 51 2.79 1.24 5.82
C LEU A 51 3.60 1.48 4.55
N LEU A 52 4.92 1.63 4.71
CA LEU A 52 5.84 1.77 3.57
C LEU A 52 5.83 0.47 2.73
N PRO A 53 5.73 0.54 1.39
CA PRO A 53 5.76 -0.65 0.54
C PRO A 53 7.05 -1.47 0.73
N TRP A 54 6.94 -2.79 0.67
CA TRP A 54 8.09 -3.68 0.90
C TRP A 54 9.25 -3.45 -0.05
N ASP A 55 8.98 -3.21 -1.33
CA ASP A 55 10.01 -2.93 -2.33
C ASP A 55 10.84 -1.68 -2.00
N VAL A 56 10.22 -0.66 -1.41
CA VAL A 56 10.92 0.53 -0.91
C VAL A 56 11.78 0.18 0.30
N VAL A 57 11.25 -0.57 1.27
CA VAL A 57 12.00 -1.04 2.44
C VAL A 57 13.22 -1.86 2.01
N ALA A 58 13.02 -2.79 1.06
CA ALA A 58 14.11 -3.62 0.53
C ALA A 58 15.19 -2.79 -0.19
N SER A 59 14.79 -1.79 -0.97
CA SER A 59 15.73 -0.86 -1.62
C SER A 59 16.55 -0.06 -0.61
N LEU A 60 15.91 0.44 0.46
CA LEU A 60 16.62 1.17 1.52
C LEU A 60 17.63 0.29 2.25
N LEU A 61 17.30 -0.98 2.51
CA LEU A 61 18.23 -1.94 3.10
C LEU A 61 19.42 -2.20 2.19
N GLN A 62 19.18 -2.35 0.87
CA GLN A 62 20.26 -2.52 -0.10
C GLN A 62 21.16 -1.27 -0.17
N ASP A 63 20.60 -0.07 -0.11
CA ASP A 63 21.36 1.19 -0.11
C ASP A 63 22.30 1.30 1.09
N VAL A 64 21.94 0.73 2.24
CA VAL A 64 22.80 0.67 3.43
C VAL A 64 23.64 -0.62 3.52
N GLY A 65 23.60 -1.48 2.49
CA GLY A 65 24.37 -2.71 2.42
C GLY A 65 23.85 -3.85 3.31
N GLU A 66 22.58 -3.82 3.70
CA GLU A 66 21.93 -4.84 4.54
C GLU A 66 21.07 -5.81 3.71
N ASP A 67 21.03 -7.09 4.14
CA ASP A 67 20.12 -8.08 3.55
C ASP A 67 18.69 -7.82 3.98
N PRO A 68 17.71 -7.71 3.04
CA PRO A 68 16.30 -7.52 3.37
C PRO A 68 15.64 -8.73 4.06
N GLY A 69 16.20 -9.93 3.93
CA GLY A 69 15.60 -11.17 4.44
C GLY A 69 15.19 -11.12 5.92
N PRO A 70 16.10 -10.73 6.83
CA PRO A 70 15.79 -10.66 8.27
C PRO A 70 14.63 -9.71 8.63
N ALA A 71 14.45 -8.62 7.90
CA ALA A 71 13.40 -7.63 8.15
C ALA A 71 12.00 -8.08 7.68
N ARG A 72 11.93 -9.15 6.86
CA ARG A 72 10.68 -9.62 6.26
C ARG A 72 9.62 -10.01 7.29
N GLY A 73 10.03 -10.66 8.39
CA GLY A 73 9.13 -11.08 9.46
C GLY A 73 8.52 -9.88 10.19
N LEU A 74 9.34 -8.91 10.54
CA LEU A 74 8.90 -7.67 11.20
C LEU A 74 7.91 -6.90 10.31
N TYR A 75 8.25 -6.74 9.03
CA TYR A 75 7.35 -6.12 8.05
C TYR A 75 6.02 -6.86 7.93
N ALA A 76 6.04 -8.19 7.83
CA ALA A 76 4.82 -8.99 7.69
C ALA A 76 3.90 -8.88 8.92
N ALA A 77 4.46 -8.83 10.12
CA ALA A 77 3.70 -8.61 11.36
C ALA A 77 3.03 -7.22 11.36
N ALA A 78 3.79 -6.17 11.05
CA ALA A 78 3.28 -4.80 10.93
C ALA A 78 2.20 -4.68 9.85
N ALA A 79 2.41 -5.26 8.66
CA ALA A 79 1.43 -5.28 7.58
C ALA A 79 0.13 -5.96 8.04
N GLY A 80 0.22 -7.11 8.70
CA GLY A 80 -0.94 -7.80 9.22
C GLY A 80 -1.72 -6.99 10.26
N ALA A 81 -1.04 -6.30 11.16
CA ALA A 81 -1.67 -5.42 12.15
C ALA A 81 -2.32 -4.18 11.49
N HIS A 82 -1.62 -3.56 10.55
CA HIS A 82 -2.12 -2.42 9.77
C HIS A 82 -3.39 -2.78 8.97
N ASP A 83 -3.39 -3.93 8.31
CA ASP A 83 -4.46 -4.36 7.42
C ASP A 83 -5.73 -4.79 8.15
N ARG A 84 -5.61 -5.24 9.43
CA ARG A 84 -6.75 -5.58 10.29
C ARG A 84 -7.46 -4.37 10.93
N ARG A 85 -6.96 -3.15 10.70
CA ARG A 85 -7.64 -1.93 11.19
C ARG A 85 -9.01 -1.78 10.54
N PRO A 86 -9.97 -1.08 11.19
CA PRO A 86 -11.23 -0.72 10.54
C PRO A 86 -10.97 0.00 9.21
N GLY A 87 -11.63 -0.46 8.14
CA GLY A 87 -11.41 0.07 6.79
C GLY A 87 -10.15 -0.47 6.07
N GLY A 88 -9.36 -1.36 6.70
CA GLY A 88 -8.13 -1.87 6.10
C GLY A 88 -8.34 -2.69 4.83
N ALA A 89 -9.39 -3.52 4.79
CA ALA A 89 -9.73 -4.30 3.60
C ALA A 89 -10.13 -3.40 2.41
N GLU A 90 -10.89 -2.37 2.67
CA GLU A 90 -11.32 -1.36 1.66
C GLU A 90 -10.11 -0.57 1.16
N ALA A 91 -9.22 -0.14 2.06
CA ALA A 91 -7.99 0.57 1.71
C ALA A 91 -7.06 -0.30 0.84
N LEU A 92 -6.89 -1.59 1.20
CA LEU A 92 -6.13 -2.54 0.38
C LEU A 92 -6.74 -2.73 -1.01
N ALA A 93 -8.06 -2.87 -1.09
CA ALA A 93 -8.77 -3.04 -2.37
C ALA A 93 -8.62 -1.79 -3.26
N ALA A 94 -8.75 -0.59 -2.69
CA ALA A 94 -8.57 0.67 -3.41
C ALA A 94 -7.13 0.83 -3.90
N ARG A 95 -6.14 0.56 -3.05
CA ARG A 95 -4.73 0.63 -3.42
C ARG A 95 -4.36 -0.39 -4.51
N ARG A 96 -4.92 -1.61 -4.44
CA ARG A 96 -4.75 -2.62 -5.50
C ARG A 96 -5.31 -2.14 -6.83
N ALA A 97 -6.50 -1.53 -6.85
CA ALA A 97 -7.09 -0.99 -8.07
C ALA A 97 -6.22 0.10 -8.71
N LEU A 98 -5.59 0.97 -7.90
CA LEU A 98 -4.62 1.95 -8.41
C LEU A 98 -3.40 1.29 -9.05
N MET A 99 -2.83 0.27 -8.42
CA MET A 99 -1.68 -0.47 -8.98
C MET A 99 -2.03 -1.23 -10.26
N GLU A 100 -3.24 -1.77 -10.36
CA GLU A 100 -3.76 -2.38 -11.58
C GLU A 100 -3.91 -1.35 -12.72
N GLU A 101 -4.28 -0.11 -12.40
CA GLU A 101 -4.31 1.01 -13.37
C GLU A 101 -2.90 1.40 -13.83
N GLU A 102 -1.96 1.56 -12.89
CA GLU A 102 -0.56 1.86 -13.21
C GLU A 102 0.05 0.77 -14.09
N HIS A 103 -0.21 -0.50 -13.78
CA HIS A 103 0.23 -1.64 -14.59
C HIS A 103 -0.33 -1.55 -16.04
N ARG A 104 -1.62 -1.22 -16.20
CA ARG A 104 -2.23 -1.05 -17.53
C ARG A 104 -1.60 0.11 -18.31
N HIS A 105 -1.38 1.26 -17.65
CA HIS A 105 -0.74 2.44 -18.25
C HIS A 105 0.69 2.15 -18.69
N ALA A 106 1.49 1.52 -17.81
CA ALA A 106 2.86 1.13 -18.14
C ALA A 106 2.89 0.16 -19.33
N GLY A 107 1.98 -0.84 -19.35
CA GLY A 107 1.87 -1.77 -20.48
C GLY A 107 1.50 -1.08 -21.81
N THR A 108 0.66 -0.06 -21.77
CA THR A 108 0.34 0.75 -22.96
C THR A 108 1.55 1.56 -23.40
N ARG A 109 2.23 2.22 -22.46
CA ARG A 109 3.43 3.01 -22.75
C ARG A 109 4.57 2.18 -23.32
N ILE A 110 4.76 0.96 -22.85
CA ILE A 110 5.73 0.00 -23.42
C ILE A 110 5.46 -0.22 -24.91
N ARG A 111 4.19 -0.53 -25.28
CA ARG A 111 3.82 -0.77 -26.69
C ARG A 111 4.06 0.45 -27.57
N GLU A 112 3.79 1.65 -27.06
CA GLU A 112 4.07 2.91 -27.77
C GLU A 112 5.57 3.10 -27.99
N LEU A 113 6.38 2.91 -26.94
CA LEU A 113 7.84 3.07 -27.01
C LEU A 113 8.48 2.01 -27.91
N ASP A 114 8.03 0.76 -27.82
CA ASP A 114 8.49 -0.32 -28.72
C ASP A 114 8.19 0.03 -30.20
N LEU A 115 6.97 0.54 -30.50
CA LEU A 115 6.62 0.96 -31.84
C LEU A 115 7.47 2.14 -32.33
N LEU A 116 7.69 3.16 -31.49
CA LEU A 116 8.53 4.30 -31.80
C LEU A 116 9.97 3.88 -32.09
N LEU A 117 10.53 2.97 -31.31
CA LEU A 117 11.88 2.44 -31.53
C LEU A 117 11.95 1.62 -32.81
N LEU A 118 10.95 0.75 -33.09
CA LEU A 118 10.90 -0.07 -34.28
C LEU A 118 10.83 0.75 -35.58
N THR A 119 10.13 1.89 -35.52
CA THR A 119 9.91 2.78 -36.67
C THR A 119 10.88 3.95 -36.74
N HIS A 120 11.84 4.04 -35.80
CA HIS A 120 12.80 5.16 -35.76
C HIS A 120 13.72 5.11 -36.98
N PRO A 121 13.84 6.19 -37.74
CA PRO A 121 14.65 6.22 -38.99
C PRO A 121 16.16 6.08 -38.76
N GLU A 122 16.63 6.49 -37.56
CA GLU A 122 18.04 6.47 -37.18
C GLU A 122 18.19 5.68 -35.86
N PRO A 123 18.35 4.33 -35.90
CA PRO A 123 18.37 3.49 -34.70
C PRO A 123 19.54 3.79 -33.75
N ASP A 124 20.65 4.34 -34.26
CA ASP A 124 21.85 4.67 -33.47
C ASP A 124 21.87 6.15 -33.01
N SER A 125 20.76 6.87 -33.19
CA SER A 125 20.68 8.26 -32.78
C SER A 125 20.57 8.44 -31.26
N ALA A 126 20.93 9.62 -30.75
CA ALA A 126 20.73 9.98 -29.35
C ALA A 126 19.25 9.93 -28.94
N GLN A 127 18.33 10.14 -29.90
CA GLN A 127 16.88 10.05 -29.66
C GLN A 127 16.44 8.60 -29.48
N ALA A 128 16.91 7.67 -30.31
CA ALA A 128 16.65 6.25 -30.15
C ALA A 128 17.21 5.73 -28.81
N ALA A 129 18.39 6.18 -28.39
CA ALA A 129 18.97 5.84 -27.09
C ALA A 129 18.09 6.33 -25.92
N ARG A 130 17.50 7.53 -26.00
CA ARG A 130 16.55 8.02 -24.98
C ARG A 130 15.28 7.19 -24.93
N LEU A 131 14.69 6.86 -26.08
CA LEU A 131 13.51 6.01 -26.16
C LEU A 131 13.78 4.62 -25.58
N ALA A 132 14.95 4.05 -25.85
CA ALA A 132 15.36 2.76 -25.27
C ALA A 132 15.53 2.84 -23.74
N HIS A 133 16.07 3.96 -23.24
CA HIS A 133 16.17 4.21 -21.81
C HIS A 133 14.78 4.33 -21.16
N ASP A 134 13.88 5.14 -21.75
CA ASP A 134 12.51 5.29 -21.26
C ASP A 134 11.75 3.96 -21.27
N LEU A 135 11.97 3.11 -22.28
CA LEU A 135 11.40 1.79 -22.37
C LEU A 135 11.90 0.87 -21.24
N ALA A 136 13.20 0.90 -20.92
CA ALA A 136 13.75 0.13 -19.83
C ALA A 136 13.12 0.54 -18.49
N TRP A 137 13.05 1.83 -18.20
CA TRP A 137 12.39 2.36 -17.00
C TRP A 137 10.91 1.97 -16.91
N THR A 138 10.18 2.10 -18.03
CA THR A 138 8.74 1.73 -18.05
C THR A 138 8.54 0.24 -17.82
N ARG A 139 9.45 -0.61 -18.27
CA ARG A 139 9.42 -2.07 -17.99
C ARG A 139 9.66 -2.36 -16.51
N ASP A 140 10.57 -1.64 -15.86
CA ASP A 140 10.79 -1.74 -14.43
C ASP A 140 9.55 -1.26 -13.63
N ASP A 141 8.91 -0.18 -14.05
CA ASP A 141 7.66 0.30 -13.46
C ASP A 141 6.54 -0.74 -13.58
N LEU A 142 6.41 -1.37 -14.76
CA LEU A 142 5.45 -2.46 -14.98
C LEU A 142 5.68 -3.62 -14.02
N ALA A 143 6.95 -4.05 -13.88
CA ALA A 143 7.31 -5.15 -12.98
C ALA A 143 7.03 -4.81 -11.52
N ARG A 144 7.34 -3.59 -11.08
CA ARG A 144 7.02 -3.10 -9.74
C ARG A 144 5.52 -3.04 -9.47
N ALA A 145 4.74 -2.50 -10.41
CA ALA A 145 3.28 -2.44 -10.28
C ALA A 145 2.66 -3.84 -10.19
N ALA A 146 3.15 -4.80 -10.99
CA ALA A 146 2.72 -6.19 -10.93
C ALA A 146 3.03 -6.83 -9.56
N ALA A 147 4.25 -6.66 -9.04
CA ALA A 147 4.67 -7.20 -7.75
C ALA A 147 3.84 -6.61 -6.59
N ARG A 148 3.59 -5.29 -6.61
CA ARG A 148 2.73 -4.61 -5.62
C ARG A 148 1.29 -5.08 -5.69
N THR A 149 0.75 -5.26 -6.90
CA THR A 149 -0.62 -5.78 -7.09
C THR A 149 -0.76 -7.17 -6.48
N ALA A 150 0.23 -8.06 -6.69
CA ALA A 150 0.24 -9.40 -6.12
C ALA A 150 0.32 -9.36 -4.58
N ASP A 151 1.23 -8.55 -4.00
CA ASP A 151 1.33 -8.39 -2.54
C ASP A 151 0.02 -7.89 -1.92
N LEU A 152 -0.60 -6.87 -2.52
CA LEU A 152 -1.88 -6.32 -2.05
C LEU A 152 -3.03 -7.34 -2.16
N ALA A 153 -3.03 -8.18 -3.21
CA ALA A 153 -4.01 -9.26 -3.36
C ALA A 153 -3.85 -10.33 -2.26
N ASP A 154 -2.63 -10.73 -1.97
CA ASP A 154 -2.32 -11.69 -0.91
C ASP A 154 -2.68 -11.15 0.48
N ARG A 155 -2.37 -9.88 0.75
CA ARG A 155 -2.73 -9.20 2.01
C ARG A 155 -4.24 -9.09 2.17
N LEU A 156 -4.95 -8.68 1.13
CA LEU A 156 -6.41 -8.63 1.11
C LEU A 156 -7.05 -10.02 1.33
N GLY A 157 -6.48 -11.05 0.73
CA GLY A 157 -6.88 -12.44 0.94
C GLY A 157 -6.74 -12.86 2.41
N ARG A 158 -5.62 -12.53 3.05
CA ARG A 158 -5.39 -12.82 4.48
C ARG A 158 -6.38 -12.10 5.41
N VAL A 159 -6.67 -10.82 5.14
CA VAL A 159 -7.65 -10.05 5.94
C VAL A 159 -9.05 -10.66 5.82
N ARG A 160 -9.46 -11.04 4.62
CA ARG A 160 -10.78 -11.65 4.38
C ARG A 160 -10.93 -13.06 4.93
N ALA A 161 -9.85 -13.82 4.99
CA ALA A 161 -9.81 -15.16 5.56
C ALA A 161 -9.71 -15.17 7.10
N ALA A 162 -9.30 -14.05 7.71
CA ALA A 162 -9.25 -13.95 9.16
C ALA A 162 -10.66 -14.03 9.75
N PRO A 163 -10.91 -14.85 10.81
CA PRO A 163 -12.19 -14.87 11.47
C PRO A 163 -12.52 -13.46 11.98
N ALA A 164 -13.78 -13.03 11.81
CA ALA A 164 -14.25 -11.78 12.38
C ALA A 164 -13.89 -11.74 13.87
N PRO A 165 -13.40 -10.59 14.41
CA PRO A 165 -13.17 -10.48 15.84
C PRO A 165 -14.46 -10.90 16.54
N ALA A 166 -14.37 -11.90 17.45
CA ALA A 166 -15.50 -12.36 18.21
C ALA A 166 -16.15 -11.12 18.84
N ALA A 167 -17.40 -10.85 18.52
CA ALA A 167 -18.16 -9.79 19.15
C ALA A 167 -18.01 -9.99 20.67
N GLY A 168 -17.43 -9.01 21.35
CA GLY A 168 -17.23 -9.08 22.80
C GLY A 168 -18.57 -9.38 23.48
N PRO A 169 -18.57 -10.01 24.67
CA PRO A 169 -19.78 -10.48 25.37
C PRO A 169 -20.76 -9.34 25.74
N ASP A 170 -20.47 -8.11 25.37
CA ASP A 170 -21.23 -6.91 25.74
C ASP A 170 -22.05 -6.28 24.58
N ALA A 171 -22.24 -6.97 23.46
CA ALA A 171 -23.20 -6.55 22.46
C ALA A 171 -24.59 -6.93 22.88
N SER A 172 -25.21 -6.15 23.76
CA SER A 172 -26.65 -6.20 24.01
C SER A 172 -27.40 -6.01 22.70
N PRO A 173 -28.33 -6.90 22.33
CA PRO A 173 -29.10 -6.72 21.10
C PRO A 173 -29.88 -5.40 21.15
N PRO A 174 -30.02 -4.70 20.01
CA PRO A 174 -30.79 -3.46 19.95
C PRO A 174 -32.23 -3.74 20.41
N PRO A 175 -32.86 -2.84 21.17
CA PRO A 175 -34.23 -3.03 21.62
C PRO A 175 -35.16 -3.16 20.41
N ALA A 176 -36.01 -4.20 20.47
CA ALA A 176 -36.98 -4.46 19.42
C ALA A 176 -37.90 -3.21 19.22
N PRO A 177 -38.24 -2.86 17.97
CA PRO A 177 -39.11 -1.70 17.71
C PRO A 177 -40.45 -1.95 18.37
N ALA A 178 -40.86 -0.99 19.21
CA ALA A 178 -42.18 -1.00 19.88
C ALA A 178 -43.28 -1.03 18.79
N ARG A 179 -44.06 -2.11 18.80
CA ARG A 179 -45.27 -2.19 17.98
C ARG A 179 -46.23 -1.07 18.38
N ALA A 180 -46.39 -0.09 17.50
CA ALA A 180 -47.46 0.89 17.63
C ALA A 180 -48.80 0.19 17.57
N ALA A 181 -49.52 0.18 18.68
CA ALA A 181 -50.90 -0.27 18.75
C ALA A 181 -51.77 0.69 17.96
N LEU A 182 -52.25 0.25 16.79
CA LEU A 182 -53.30 0.94 16.04
C LEU A 182 -54.61 0.81 16.82
N THR A 183 -54.97 1.87 17.54
CA THR A 183 -56.32 2.04 18.14
C THR A 183 -57.29 2.32 17.00
N ARG A 184 -58.15 1.33 16.68
CA ARG A 184 -59.31 1.53 15.79
C ARG A 184 -60.31 2.43 16.48
N ALA A 185 -60.48 3.63 15.99
CA ALA A 185 -61.66 4.47 16.30
C ALA A 185 -62.83 3.95 15.48
N THR A 186 -63.82 3.34 16.17
CA THR A 186 -65.14 3.06 15.63
C THR A 186 -65.93 4.37 15.58
N VAL A 187 -66.25 4.82 14.39
CA VAL A 187 -67.25 5.89 14.17
C VAL A 187 -68.63 5.20 14.10
N THR A 188 -69.53 5.54 15.01
CA THR A 188 -70.93 5.19 14.97
C THR A 188 -71.72 6.43 14.54
N SER A 189 -72.58 6.28 13.53
CA SER A 189 -73.64 7.13 12.96
C SER A 189 -73.82 8.51 13.45
#